data_b7035eca688cb3f525395b6ce81e3a42
#
_entry.id   b7035eca688cb3f525395b6ce81e3a42
#
_cell.length_a   1.000
_cell.length_b   1.000
_cell.length_c   1.000
_cell.angle_alpha   90.00
_cell.angle_beta   90.00
_cell.angle_gamma   90.00
#
_symmetry.space_group_name_H-M   'P 1'
#
loop_
_entity.id
_entity.type
_entity.pdbx_description
1 polymer ?
#
loop_
_entity_poly.entity_id
_entity_poly.type
_entity_poly.pdbx_seq_one_letter_code
_entity_poly.pdbx_strand_id
1 'polypeptide(L)'
;MWNMIWPILIVVGANTIYNISIKSTPAEINPFASLSITYFVAMISAVCLYFVTSPEKKLLSEMGKSNWAAVALGLAIVFLEFGFVCIYRSGWKISMAQLVTSILVTCVLLIVGILFYKESLALRQIIGMIVCAVGLVLLAK
;
A
#
# COMPACT_ATOMS: atom_id res chain seq x y z
N MET A 1 11.63 -17.62 12.85
CA MET A 1 11.24 -17.57 11.40
C MET A 1 9.73 -17.37 11.22
N TRP A 2 8.85 -18.09 11.95
CA TRP A 2 7.39 -17.93 11.82
C TRP A 2 6.91 -16.50 12.08
N ASN A 3 7.44 -15.82 13.10
CA ASN A 3 7.08 -14.43 13.44
C ASN A 3 7.43 -13.39 12.36
N MET A 4 8.25 -13.73 11.37
CA MET A 4 8.58 -12.86 10.24
C MET A 4 7.75 -13.18 8.99
N ILE A 5 7.17 -14.36 8.90
CA ILE A 5 6.46 -14.83 7.70
C ILE A 5 4.98 -14.49 7.75
N TRP A 6 4.32 -14.67 8.92
CA TRP A 6 2.87 -14.44 9.02
C TRP A 6 2.42 -13.00 8.67
N PRO A 7 3.18 -11.91 9.04
CA PRO A 7 2.77 -10.57 8.63
C PRO A 7 2.83 -10.38 7.11
N ILE A 8 3.83 -11.00 6.46
CA ILE A 8 3.96 -10.97 5.00
C ILE A 8 2.76 -11.65 4.34
N LEU A 9 2.31 -12.78 4.86
CA LEU A 9 1.14 -13.50 4.32
C LEU A 9 -0.14 -12.66 4.45
N ILE A 10 -0.31 -11.94 5.57
CA ILE A 10 -1.44 -11.02 5.76
C ILE A 10 -1.39 -9.90 4.72
N VAL A 11 -0.23 -9.28 4.54
CA VAL A 11 -0.05 -8.19 3.57
C VAL A 11 -0.33 -8.68 2.14
N VAL A 12 0.19 -9.84 1.77
CA VAL A 12 -0.04 -10.42 0.43
C VAL A 12 -1.53 -10.72 0.22
N GLY A 13 -2.18 -11.34 1.19
CA GLY A 13 -3.63 -11.65 1.11
C GLY A 13 -4.48 -10.39 1.02
N ALA A 14 -4.23 -9.43 1.91
CA ALA A 14 -4.94 -8.14 1.92
C ALA A 14 -4.72 -7.35 0.62
N ASN A 15 -3.47 -7.30 0.12
CA ASN A 15 -3.15 -6.60 -1.13
C ASN A 15 -3.80 -7.27 -2.34
N THR A 16 -3.92 -8.60 -2.34
CA THR A 16 -4.63 -9.32 -3.40
C THR A 16 -6.11 -8.92 -3.43
N ILE A 17 -6.79 -8.97 -2.28
CA ILE A 17 -8.20 -8.57 -2.17
C ILE A 17 -8.37 -7.09 -2.57
N TYR A 18 -7.49 -6.22 -2.09
CA TYR A 18 -7.45 -4.79 -2.42
C TYR A 18 -7.43 -4.54 -3.93
N ASN A 19 -6.48 -5.15 -4.66
CA ASN A 19 -6.35 -4.96 -6.10
C ASN A 19 -7.55 -5.49 -6.88
N ILE A 20 -8.12 -6.63 -6.48
CA ILE A 20 -9.34 -7.19 -7.07
C ILE A 20 -10.51 -6.23 -6.83
N SER A 21 -10.66 -5.72 -5.61
CA SER A 21 -11.76 -4.82 -5.23
C SER A 21 -11.72 -3.50 -6.00
N ILE A 22 -10.54 -2.86 -6.09
CA ILE A 22 -10.39 -1.61 -6.86
C ILE A 22 -10.70 -1.85 -8.35
N LYS A 23 -10.21 -2.93 -8.92
CA LYS A 23 -10.50 -3.27 -10.32
C LYS A 23 -11.98 -3.52 -10.57
N SER A 24 -12.68 -4.06 -9.58
CA SER A 24 -14.11 -4.34 -9.65
C SER A 24 -14.99 -3.11 -9.39
N THR A 25 -14.40 -1.97 -9.02
CA THR A 25 -15.15 -0.73 -8.79
C THR A 25 -15.74 -0.24 -10.12
N PRO A 26 -17.08 0.03 -10.19
CA PRO A 26 -17.71 0.50 -11.41
C PRO A 26 -17.07 1.78 -11.94
N ALA A 27 -16.88 1.85 -13.28
CA ALA A 27 -16.24 3.00 -13.91
C ALA A 27 -17.09 4.27 -13.83
N GLU A 28 -18.40 4.12 -13.69
CA GLU A 28 -19.38 5.22 -13.66
C GLU A 28 -19.39 5.98 -12.33
N ILE A 29 -18.97 5.33 -11.23
CA ILE A 29 -18.96 5.97 -9.92
C ILE A 29 -17.80 6.97 -9.81
N ASN A 30 -18.04 8.11 -9.17
CA ASN A 30 -16.96 9.05 -8.88
C ASN A 30 -15.90 8.35 -7.97
N PRO A 31 -14.61 8.37 -8.33
CA PRO A 31 -13.56 7.74 -7.55
C PRO A 31 -13.57 8.15 -6.08
N PHE A 32 -13.70 9.44 -5.81
CA PHE A 32 -13.68 9.95 -4.43
C PHE A 32 -14.92 9.54 -3.63
N ALA A 33 -16.08 9.36 -4.28
CA ALA A 33 -17.27 8.83 -3.62
C ALA A 33 -17.07 7.35 -3.22
N SER A 34 -16.48 6.54 -4.10
CA SER A 34 -16.10 5.16 -3.78
C SER A 34 -15.10 5.09 -2.63
N LEU A 35 -14.04 5.92 -2.68
CA LEU A 35 -13.02 5.98 -1.64
C LEU A 35 -13.60 6.42 -0.29
N SER A 36 -14.58 7.32 -0.27
CA SER A 36 -15.24 7.73 0.97
C SER A 36 -15.93 6.56 1.67
N ILE A 37 -16.60 5.69 0.90
CA ILE A 37 -17.21 4.45 1.44
C ILE A 37 -16.12 3.51 1.96
N THR A 38 -15.05 3.33 1.19
CA THR A 38 -13.93 2.46 1.58
C THR A 38 -13.32 2.91 2.91
N TYR A 39 -13.05 4.20 3.07
CA TYR A 39 -12.46 4.72 4.31
C TYR A 39 -13.42 4.69 5.50
N PHE A 40 -14.71 4.87 5.26
CA PHE A 40 -15.70 4.70 6.30
C PHE A 40 -15.71 3.27 6.85
N VAL A 41 -15.71 2.27 5.95
CA VAL A 41 -15.64 0.85 6.34
C VAL A 41 -14.29 0.54 7.02
N ALA A 42 -13.18 1.07 6.51
CA ALA A 42 -11.86 0.88 7.10
C ALA A 42 -11.79 1.48 8.52
N MET A 43 -12.35 2.67 8.72
CA MET A 43 -12.42 3.31 10.03
C MET A 43 -13.21 2.47 11.02
N ILE A 44 -14.40 2.01 10.65
CA ILE A 44 -15.22 1.13 11.52
C ILE A 44 -14.46 -0.14 11.85
N SER A 45 -13.85 -0.79 10.86
CA SER A 45 -13.07 -2.01 11.07
C SER A 45 -11.90 -1.81 12.01
N ALA A 46 -11.17 -0.71 11.87
CA ALA A 46 -10.06 -0.37 12.76
C ALA A 46 -10.53 -0.12 14.20
N VAL A 47 -11.65 0.59 14.38
CA VAL A 47 -12.24 0.83 15.71
C VAL A 47 -12.71 -0.48 16.33
N CYS A 48 -13.38 -1.35 15.58
CA CYS A 48 -13.79 -2.66 16.08
C CYS A 48 -12.59 -3.50 16.53
N LEU A 49 -11.54 -3.56 15.71
CA LEU A 49 -10.32 -4.29 16.04
C LEU A 49 -9.62 -3.69 17.28
N TYR A 50 -9.64 -2.37 17.44
CA TYR A 50 -9.12 -1.73 18.65
C TYR A 50 -9.85 -2.24 19.89
N PHE A 51 -11.17 -2.28 19.90
CA PHE A 51 -11.95 -2.75 21.05
C PHE A 51 -11.81 -4.25 21.35
N VAL A 52 -11.44 -5.04 20.33
CA VAL A 52 -11.18 -6.48 20.51
C VAL A 52 -9.77 -6.73 21.04
N THR A 53 -8.79 -5.92 20.62
CA THR A 53 -7.37 -6.18 20.93
C THR A 53 -6.85 -5.39 22.13
N SER A 54 -7.42 -4.23 22.43
CA SER A 54 -6.95 -3.36 23.52
C SER A 54 -7.56 -3.73 24.86
N PRO A 55 -6.74 -3.97 25.90
CA PRO A 55 -7.22 -4.18 27.27
C PRO A 55 -7.82 -2.91 27.88
N GLU A 56 -7.28 -1.74 27.56
CA GLU A 56 -7.77 -0.43 27.96
C GLU A 56 -8.61 0.22 26.87
N LYS A 57 -9.93 0.29 27.05
CA LYS A 57 -10.88 0.84 26.07
C LYS A 57 -10.92 2.39 26.08
N LYS A 58 -9.76 3.03 25.96
CA LYS A 58 -9.62 4.50 25.98
C LYS A 58 -9.21 5.05 24.61
N LEU A 59 -10.00 4.78 23.58
CA LEU A 59 -9.70 5.13 22.19
C LEU A 59 -9.29 6.61 22.00
N LEU A 60 -10.05 7.55 22.57
CA LEU A 60 -9.76 8.99 22.44
C LEU A 60 -8.40 9.39 23.04
N SER A 61 -8.02 8.76 24.16
CA SER A 61 -6.71 9.00 24.78
C SER A 61 -5.58 8.47 23.92
N GLU A 62 -5.76 7.31 23.27
CA GLU A 62 -4.77 6.75 22.35
C GLU A 62 -4.68 7.57 21.05
N MET A 63 -5.80 8.03 20.52
CA MET A 63 -5.80 8.92 19.34
C MET A 63 -5.07 10.24 19.63
N GLY A 64 -5.15 10.77 20.86
CA GLY A 64 -4.42 11.96 21.28
C GLY A 64 -2.89 11.80 21.31
N LYS A 65 -2.36 10.58 21.32
CA LYS A 65 -0.92 10.28 21.20
C LYS A 65 -0.43 10.26 19.73
N SER A 66 -1.34 10.38 18.78
CA SER A 66 -1.01 10.37 17.36
C SER A 66 -0.23 11.63 16.99
N ASN A 67 0.62 11.50 15.98
CA ASN A 67 1.45 12.58 15.47
C ASN A 67 1.09 12.92 14.00
N TRP A 68 1.82 13.88 13.43
CA TRP A 68 1.64 14.31 12.04
C TRP A 68 1.68 13.16 11.02
N ALA A 69 2.39 12.06 11.33
CA ALA A 69 2.53 10.93 10.42
C ALA A 69 1.19 10.26 10.11
N ALA A 70 0.25 10.20 11.07
CA ALA A 70 -1.08 9.64 10.81
C ALA A 70 -1.86 10.47 9.77
N VAL A 71 -1.75 11.80 9.85
CA VAL A 71 -2.38 12.71 8.87
C VAL A 71 -1.73 12.57 7.50
N ALA A 72 -0.39 12.56 7.46
CA ALA A 72 0.35 12.37 6.21
C ALA A 72 0.02 11.02 5.55
N LEU A 73 -0.05 9.95 6.34
CA LEU A 73 -0.44 8.62 5.87
C LEU A 73 -1.85 8.62 5.29
N GLY A 74 -2.82 9.23 5.99
CA GLY A 74 -4.20 9.35 5.50
C GLY A 74 -4.28 10.07 4.14
N LEU A 75 -3.57 11.18 3.99
CA LEU A 75 -3.51 11.90 2.71
C LEU A 75 -2.82 11.05 1.62
N ALA A 76 -1.70 10.42 1.94
CA ALA A 76 -0.96 9.58 1.00
C ALA A 76 -1.82 8.42 0.48
N ILE A 77 -2.61 7.76 1.34
CA ILE A 77 -3.50 6.66 0.95
C ILE A 77 -4.57 7.15 -0.03
N VAL A 78 -5.16 8.34 0.17
CA VAL A 78 -6.15 8.89 -0.77
C VAL A 78 -5.58 9.01 -2.19
N PHE A 79 -4.38 9.59 -2.32
CA PHE A 79 -3.73 9.74 -3.62
C PHE A 79 -3.27 8.42 -4.21
N LEU A 80 -2.81 7.49 -3.38
CA LEU A 80 -2.40 6.16 -3.79
C LEU A 80 -3.58 5.38 -4.40
N GLU A 81 -4.69 5.33 -3.70
CA GLU A 81 -5.89 4.61 -4.16
C GLU A 81 -6.52 5.27 -5.38
N PHE A 82 -6.61 6.60 -5.39
CA PHE A 82 -7.04 7.34 -6.57
C PHE A 82 -6.17 6.99 -7.79
N GLY A 83 -4.84 6.94 -7.61
CA GLY A 83 -3.91 6.53 -8.66
C GLY A 83 -4.19 5.12 -9.18
N PHE A 84 -4.43 4.15 -8.30
CA PHE A 84 -4.78 2.78 -8.72
C PHE A 84 -6.14 2.72 -9.44
N VAL A 85 -7.14 3.48 -9.01
CA VAL A 85 -8.42 3.57 -9.72
C VAL A 85 -8.19 4.08 -11.16
N CYS A 86 -7.38 5.12 -11.33
CA CYS A 86 -7.04 5.66 -12.66
C CYS A 86 -6.30 4.62 -13.52
N ILE A 87 -5.31 3.92 -12.97
CA ILE A 87 -4.55 2.88 -13.66
C ILE A 87 -5.50 1.78 -14.17
N TYR A 88 -6.40 1.28 -13.32
CA TYR A 88 -7.30 0.20 -13.72
C TYR A 88 -8.39 0.67 -14.70
N ARG A 89 -8.85 1.91 -14.60
CA ARG A 89 -9.75 2.52 -15.59
C ARG A 89 -9.10 2.71 -16.95
N SER A 90 -7.78 2.90 -17.00
CA SER A 90 -7.00 2.93 -18.24
C SER A 90 -6.79 1.56 -18.87
N GLY A 91 -7.40 0.49 -18.32
CA GLY A 91 -7.36 -0.85 -18.92
C GLY A 91 -6.18 -1.72 -18.50
N TRP A 92 -5.34 -1.29 -17.57
CA TRP A 92 -4.20 -2.08 -17.11
C TRP A 92 -4.64 -3.41 -16.47
N LYS A 93 -3.86 -4.47 -16.75
CA LYS A 93 -4.02 -5.76 -16.08
C LYS A 93 -3.56 -5.64 -14.63
N ILE A 94 -4.27 -6.31 -13.69
CA ILE A 94 -3.98 -6.25 -12.25
C ILE A 94 -2.53 -6.60 -11.96
N SER A 95 -2.04 -7.70 -12.51
CA SER A 95 -0.66 -8.17 -12.30
C SER A 95 0.40 -7.18 -12.79
N MET A 96 0.16 -6.55 -13.95
CA MET A 96 1.11 -5.60 -14.53
C MET A 96 1.12 -4.28 -13.77
N ALA A 97 -0.04 -3.74 -13.42
CA ALA A 97 -0.17 -2.51 -12.64
C ALA A 97 0.58 -2.63 -11.30
N GLN A 98 0.31 -3.71 -10.57
CA GLN A 98 0.94 -3.96 -9.27
C GLN A 98 2.45 -4.18 -9.38
N LEU A 99 2.91 -4.92 -10.39
CA LEU A 99 4.34 -5.16 -10.59
C LEU A 99 5.09 -3.87 -10.92
N VAL A 100 4.60 -3.09 -11.88
CA VAL A 100 5.23 -1.84 -12.30
C VAL A 100 5.29 -0.84 -11.14
N THR A 101 4.19 -0.63 -10.45
CA THR A 101 4.14 0.31 -9.32
C THR A 101 5.05 -0.13 -8.18
N SER A 102 5.09 -1.42 -7.85
CA SER A 102 5.95 -1.95 -6.77
C SER A 102 7.44 -1.76 -7.08
N ILE A 103 7.86 -2.00 -8.33
CA ILE A 103 9.26 -1.80 -8.73
C ILE A 103 9.63 -0.31 -8.68
N LEU A 104 8.79 0.57 -9.22
CA LEU A 104 9.03 2.01 -9.19
C LEU A 104 9.11 2.55 -7.75
N VAL A 105 8.16 2.14 -6.88
CA VAL A 105 8.18 2.51 -5.47
C VAL A 105 9.46 1.99 -4.80
N THR A 106 9.87 0.76 -5.05
CA THR A 106 11.11 0.20 -4.49
C THR A 106 12.32 1.01 -4.91
N CYS A 107 12.43 1.42 -6.16
CA CYS A 107 13.53 2.27 -6.63
C CYS A 107 13.55 3.63 -5.91
N VAL A 108 12.39 4.27 -5.76
CA VAL A 108 12.28 5.55 -5.04
C VAL A 108 12.64 5.40 -3.57
N LEU A 109 12.08 4.38 -2.89
CA LEU A 109 12.37 4.12 -1.48
C LEU A 109 13.86 3.83 -1.23
N LEU A 110 14.52 3.23 -2.19
CA LEU A 110 15.94 2.96 -2.10
C LEU A 110 16.78 4.23 -2.16
N ILE A 111 16.43 5.16 -3.07
CA ILE A 111 17.05 6.49 -3.10
C ILE A 111 16.82 7.23 -1.77
N VAL A 112 15.59 7.16 -1.26
CA VAL A 112 15.22 7.76 0.04
C VAL A 112 16.02 7.12 1.18
N GLY A 113 16.13 5.78 1.19
CA GLY A 113 16.89 5.02 2.20
C GLY A 113 18.35 5.46 2.26
N ILE A 114 19.00 5.63 1.11
CA ILE A 114 20.39 6.11 1.03
C ILE A 114 20.51 7.56 1.52
N LEU A 115 19.66 8.47 0.99
CA LEU A 115 19.82 9.89 1.22
C LEU A 115 19.39 10.32 2.63
N PHE A 116 18.29 9.78 3.14
CA PHE A 116 17.70 10.22 4.41
C PHE A 116 18.03 9.28 5.58
N TYR A 117 18.07 7.98 5.33
CA TYR A 117 18.31 6.99 6.37
C TYR A 117 19.75 6.47 6.41
N LYS A 118 20.62 6.93 5.46
CA LYS A 118 22.03 6.51 5.35
C LYS A 118 22.21 4.99 5.34
N GLU A 119 21.25 4.29 4.72
CA GLU A 119 21.31 2.85 4.58
C GLU A 119 22.44 2.46 3.63
N SER A 120 23.29 1.53 4.04
CA SER A 120 24.33 0.97 3.18
C SER A 120 23.71 -0.13 2.31
N LEU A 121 23.76 0.05 0.99
CA LEU A 121 23.30 -0.96 0.07
C LEU A 121 24.31 -2.09 -0.07
N ALA A 122 23.86 -3.32 0.17
CA ALA A 122 24.63 -4.48 -0.23
C ALA A 122 24.63 -4.61 -1.77
N LEU A 123 25.77 -4.99 -2.34
CA LEU A 123 25.90 -5.21 -3.80
C LEU A 123 24.81 -6.16 -4.35
N ARG A 124 24.39 -7.14 -3.55
CA ARG A 124 23.29 -8.07 -3.88
C ARG A 124 21.96 -7.36 -4.11
N GLN A 125 21.66 -6.30 -3.37
CA GLN A 125 20.42 -5.53 -3.51
C GLN A 125 20.41 -4.74 -4.83
N ILE A 126 21.55 -4.16 -5.20
CA ILE A 126 21.73 -3.46 -6.48
C ILE A 126 21.54 -4.42 -7.65
N ILE A 127 22.18 -5.59 -7.59
CA ILE A 127 22.02 -6.62 -8.63
C ILE A 127 20.57 -7.08 -8.71
N GLY A 128 19.91 -7.34 -7.58
CA GLY A 128 18.50 -7.73 -7.53
C GLY A 128 17.57 -6.72 -8.20
N MET A 129 17.82 -5.42 -8.00
CA MET A 129 17.03 -4.36 -8.64
C MET A 129 17.23 -4.31 -10.16
N ILE A 130 18.46 -4.45 -10.63
CA ILE A 130 18.75 -4.50 -12.08
C ILE A 130 17.99 -5.67 -12.73
N VAL A 131 18.01 -6.84 -12.09
CA VAL A 131 17.28 -8.01 -12.56
C VAL A 131 15.77 -7.76 -12.59
N CYS A 132 15.21 -7.13 -11.54
CA CYS A 132 13.80 -6.76 -11.50
C CYS A 132 13.43 -5.75 -12.62
N ALA A 133 14.27 -4.73 -12.86
CA ALA A 133 14.06 -3.75 -13.92
C ALA A 133 14.09 -4.41 -15.31
N VAL A 134 15.05 -5.32 -15.56
CA VAL A 134 15.11 -6.10 -16.80
C VAL A 134 13.87 -7.00 -16.96
N GLY A 135 13.44 -7.67 -15.89
CA GLY A 135 12.21 -8.47 -15.89
C GLY A 135 10.98 -7.64 -16.24
N LEU A 136 10.90 -6.39 -15.76
CA LEU A 136 9.80 -5.47 -16.08
C LEU A 136 9.77 -5.10 -17.56
N VAL A 137 10.93 -4.81 -18.16
CA VAL A 137 11.04 -4.51 -19.61
C VAL A 137 10.61 -5.70 -20.47
N LEU A 138 10.95 -6.92 -20.04
CA LEU A 138 10.53 -8.15 -20.74
C LEU A 138 9.02 -8.40 -20.66
N LEU A 139 8.39 -8.01 -19.53
CA LEU A 139 6.95 -8.17 -19.34
C LEU A 139 6.13 -7.05 -20.01
N ALA A 140 6.74 -5.89 -20.29
CA ALA A 140 6.08 -4.75 -20.94
C ALA A 140 5.94 -4.91 -22.46
N LYS A 141 6.59 -5.90 -23.06
CA LYS A 141 6.44 -6.30 -24.47
C LYS A 141 5.34 -7.37 -24.60
#